data_9ee8931f10d4ce8e865212cc19014e05
#
_entry.id   9ee8931f10d4ce8e865212cc19014e05
#
_cell.length_a   1.000
_cell.length_b   1.000
_cell.length_c   1.000
_cell.angle_alpha   90.00
_cell.angle_beta   90.00
_cell.angle_gamma   90.00
#
_symmetry.space_group_name_H-M   'P 1'
#
loop_
_entity.id
_entity.type
_entity.pdbx_description
1 polymer ?
#
loop_
_entity_poly.entity_id
_entity_poly.type
_entity_poly.pdbx_seq_one_letter_code
_entity_poly.pdbx_strand_id
1 'polypeptide(L)'
;PFQAAITDGKLDSVMNSYAAIDGQVPAGSKAILRDLLRGEMGFNGVTVSDYSAVEQLESIYHLAESPADAGRLALEAGMDQELPTIAAYNDELKENIRSGVVQESLLDEAVLRILTMKFRLGLFENPFPAENVQAEITPADTALNRKIAQESMILLKNDGVLPLAKSVKKVAVIGWPFSCRF
;
A
#
# COMPACT_ATOMS: atom_id res chain seq x y z
N PRO A 1 4.89 15.65 -4.78
CA PRO A 1 3.71 15.27 -3.95
C PRO A 1 4.13 14.61 -2.64
N PHE A 2 5.09 13.68 -2.62
CA PHE A 2 5.49 12.96 -1.39
C PHE A 2 5.99 13.91 -0.29
N GLN A 3 6.87 14.85 -0.61
CA GLN A 3 7.36 15.82 0.37
C GLN A 3 6.22 16.61 1.02
N ALA A 4 5.27 17.12 0.23
CA ALA A 4 4.11 17.85 0.76
C ALA A 4 3.21 16.95 1.62
N ALA A 5 3.01 15.69 1.24
CA ALA A 5 2.26 14.74 2.05
C ALA A 5 2.92 14.50 3.42
N ILE A 6 4.25 14.43 3.47
CA ILE A 6 5.02 14.25 4.71
C ILE A 6 4.99 15.54 5.54
N THR A 7 5.33 16.68 4.96
CA THR A 7 5.51 17.93 5.71
C THR A 7 4.20 18.62 6.07
N ASP A 8 3.27 18.69 5.15
CA ASP A 8 2.00 19.42 5.29
C ASP A 8 0.87 18.48 5.72
N GLY A 9 0.79 17.29 5.08
CA GLY A 9 -0.21 16.27 5.37
C GLY A 9 0.05 15.44 6.62
N LYS A 10 1.27 15.51 7.22
CA LYS A 10 1.66 14.74 8.41
C LYS A 10 1.43 13.24 8.24
N LEU A 11 1.87 12.72 7.10
CA LEU A 11 1.66 11.33 6.70
C LEU A 11 2.28 10.34 7.69
N ASP A 12 1.51 9.38 8.19
CA ASP A 12 1.96 8.39 9.17
C ASP A 12 2.49 7.09 8.53
N SER A 13 2.11 6.79 7.29
CA SER A 13 2.57 5.58 6.60
C SER A 13 2.77 5.82 5.11
N VAL A 14 3.77 5.15 4.53
CA VAL A 14 4.09 5.15 3.10
C VAL A 14 4.18 3.71 2.60
N MET A 15 3.59 3.46 1.43
CA MET A 15 3.70 2.20 0.72
C MET A 15 4.64 2.35 -0.48
N ASN A 16 5.49 1.35 -0.74
CA ASN A 16 6.39 1.38 -1.89
C ASN A 16 5.64 1.15 -3.21
N SER A 17 6.25 1.59 -4.31
CA SER A 17 5.84 1.24 -5.68
C SER A 17 6.45 -0.09 -6.12
N TYR A 18 5.78 -0.82 -7.03
CA TYR A 18 6.39 -1.94 -7.75
C TYR A 18 7.41 -1.45 -8.79
N ALA A 19 7.08 -0.37 -9.50
CA ALA A 19 7.93 0.12 -10.57
C ALA A 19 9.29 0.57 -10.06
N ALA A 20 10.35 0.11 -10.72
CA ALA A 20 11.71 0.58 -10.45
C ALA A 20 11.85 2.07 -10.77
N ILE A 21 12.60 2.78 -9.96
CA ILE A 21 12.94 4.19 -10.10
C ILE A 21 14.43 4.28 -10.39
N ASP A 22 14.80 4.72 -11.57
CA ASP A 22 16.20 4.81 -12.02
C ASP A 22 16.99 3.49 -11.79
N GLY A 23 16.35 2.36 -12.09
CA GLY A 23 16.92 1.02 -11.90
C GLY A 23 16.91 0.50 -10.46
N GLN A 24 16.39 1.27 -9.51
CA GLN A 24 16.24 0.86 -8.11
C GLN A 24 14.85 0.28 -7.87
N VAL A 25 14.78 -0.92 -7.32
CA VAL A 25 13.50 -1.51 -6.87
C VAL A 25 13.17 -0.98 -5.48
N PRO A 26 12.09 -0.19 -5.30
CA PRO A 26 11.85 0.54 -4.05
C PRO A 26 11.78 -0.34 -2.81
N ALA A 27 11.20 -1.56 -2.91
CA ALA A 27 11.04 -2.46 -1.77
C ALA A 27 12.38 -2.86 -1.12
N GLY A 28 13.47 -2.92 -1.91
CA GLY A 28 14.81 -3.29 -1.44
C GLY A 28 15.85 -2.16 -1.56
N SER A 29 15.43 -0.94 -1.87
CA SER A 29 16.37 0.16 -2.11
C SER A 29 16.58 1.02 -0.87
N LYS A 30 17.78 0.91 -0.28
CA LYS A 30 18.23 1.79 0.80
C LYS A 30 18.25 3.25 0.36
N ALA A 31 18.69 3.54 -0.88
CA ALA A 31 18.74 4.90 -1.41
C ALA A 31 17.34 5.55 -1.44
N ILE A 32 16.28 4.78 -1.73
CA ILE A 32 14.91 5.30 -1.78
C ILE A 32 14.31 5.38 -0.39
N LEU A 33 14.33 4.28 0.40
CA LEU A 33 13.57 4.22 1.66
C LEU A 33 14.32 4.85 2.84
N ARG A 34 15.66 4.72 2.91
CA ARG A 34 16.44 5.32 3.99
C ARG A 34 16.96 6.70 3.62
N ASP A 35 17.72 6.80 2.53
CA ASP A 35 18.45 8.02 2.26
C ASP A 35 17.50 9.15 1.79
N LEU A 36 16.66 8.87 0.79
CA LEU A 36 15.71 9.87 0.27
C LEU A 36 14.50 10.04 1.21
N LEU A 37 13.71 8.97 1.44
CA LEU A 37 12.45 9.09 2.16
C LEU A 37 12.64 9.50 3.62
N ARG A 38 13.52 8.80 4.36
CA ARG A 38 13.74 9.09 5.78
C ARG A 38 14.76 10.20 6.00
N GLY A 39 15.87 10.19 5.23
CA GLY A 39 16.93 11.18 5.37
C GLY A 39 16.54 12.55 4.83
N GLU A 40 16.36 12.68 3.52
CA GLU A 40 16.14 13.98 2.89
C GLU A 40 14.72 14.51 3.11
N MET A 41 13.69 13.65 2.97
CA MET A 41 12.29 14.06 3.14
C MET A 41 11.85 14.11 4.60
N GLY A 42 12.63 13.56 5.55
CA GLY A 42 12.33 13.60 6.98
C GLY A 42 11.15 12.72 7.42
N PHE A 43 10.85 11.64 6.69
CA PHE A 43 9.77 10.73 7.03
C PHE A 43 10.12 9.84 8.21
N ASN A 44 9.34 9.93 9.28
CA ASN A 44 9.54 9.16 10.53
C ASN A 44 8.43 8.12 10.78
N GLY A 45 7.52 7.94 9.83
CA GLY A 45 6.42 6.99 9.95
C GLY A 45 6.79 5.57 9.53
N VAL A 46 5.76 4.74 9.35
CA VAL A 46 5.88 3.32 8.98
C VAL A 46 5.91 3.16 7.46
N THR A 47 6.87 2.38 6.96
CA THR A 47 6.88 1.91 5.58
C THR A 47 6.25 0.52 5.50
N VAL A 48 5.23 0.39 4.68
CA VAL A 48 4.57 -0.90 4.39
C VAL A 48 4.87 -1.32 2.95
N SER A 49 5.00 -2.61 2.71
CA SER A 49 5.14 -3.08 1.34
C SER A 49 3.80 -3.01 0.61
N ASP A 50 3.82 -2.77 -0.70
CA ASP A 50 2.70 -3.19 -1.53
C ASP A 50 2.63 -4.73 -1.55
N TYR A 51 1.50 -5.29 -1.97
CA TYR A 51 1.26 -6.73 -1.89
C TYR A 51 2.33 -7.54 -2.63
N SER A 52 2.98 -8.43 -1.90
CA SER A 52 4.09 -9.27 -2.39
C SER A 52 5.31 -8.50 -2.92
N ALA A 53 5.43 -7.20 -2.68
CA ALA A 53 6.54 -6.41 -3.23
C ALA A 53 7.90 -6.83 -2.67
N VAL A 54 7.96 -7.34 -1.43
CA VAL A 54 9.20 -7.89 -0.86
C VAL A 54 9.55 -9.22 -1.51
N GLU A 55 8.57 -10.12 -1.67
CA GLU A 55 8.72 -11.40 -2.36
C GLU A 55 9.21 -11.23 -3.81
N GLN A 56 8.76 -10.17 -4.50
CA GLN A 56 9.17 -9.85 -5.86
C GLN A 56 10.67 -9.52 -5.99
N LEU A 57 11.37 -9.17 -4.91
CA LEU A 57 12.82 -8.97 -4.95
C LEU A 57 13.55 -10.27 -5.35
N GLU A 58 13.01 -11.43 -4.96
CA GLU A 58 13.51 -12.73 -5.37
C GLU A 58 12.83 -13.19 -6.66
N SER A 59 11.48 -13.27 -6.69
CA SER A 59 10.71 -13.99 -7.70
C SER A 59 10.65 -13.27 -9.06
N ILE A 60 10.73 -11.95 -9.11
CA ILE A 60 10.61 -11.14 -10.33
C ILE A 60 11.91 -10.42 -10.66
N TYR A 61 12.49 -9.74 -9.68
CA TYR A 61 13.66 -8.89 -9.91
C TYR A 61 14.98 -9.63 -9.78
N HIS A 62 14.99 -10.84 -9.18
CA HIS A 62 16.17 -11.67 -8.97
C HIS A 62 17.32 -10.93 -8.28
N LEU A 63 16.98 -10.05 -7.32
CA LEU A 63 17.91 -9.32 -6.48
C LEU A 63 18.28 -10.06 -5.21
N ALA A 64 17.47 -11.04 -4.83
CA ALA A 64 17.64 -11.90 -3.67
C ALA A 64 17.78 -13.37 -4.11
N GLU A 65 18.51 -14.16 -3.33
CA GLU A 65 18.75 -15.58 -3.58
C GLU A 65 17.64 -16.48 -2.99
N SER A 66 16.90 -15.97 -2.01
CA SER A 66 15.79 -16.66 -1.33
C SER A 66 14.76 -15.65 -0.80
N PRO A 67 13.56 -16.12 -0.41
CA PRO A 67 12.59 -15.25 0.26
C PRO A 67 13.15 -14.58 1.52
N ALA A 68 13.93 -15.29 2.33
CA ALA A 68 14.56 -14.73 3.52
C ALA A 68 15.63 -13.67 3.18
N ASP A 69 16.35 -13.85 2.07
CA ASP A 69 17.30 -12.85 1.58
C ASP A 69 16.55 -11.61 1.03
N ALA A 70 15.40 -11.79 0.37
CA ALA A 70 14.52 -10.69 0.01
C ALA A 70 14.05 -9.91 1.24
N GLY A 71 13.68 -10.62 2.32
CA GLY A 71 13.32 -10.02 3.60
C GLY A 71 14.47 -9.24 4.24
N ARG A 72 15.70 -9.77 4.17
CA ARG A 72 16.92 -9.07 4.62
C ARG A 72 17.11 -7.76 3.85
N LEU A 73 17.07 -7.81 2.52
CA LEU A 73 17.22 -6.61 1.67
C LEU A 73 16.15 -5.54 1.99
N ALA A 74 14.89 -5.95 2.15
CA ALA A 74 13.81 -5.05 2.48
C ALA A 74 13.99 -4.42 3.88
N LEU A 75 14.36 -5.21 4.89
CA LEU A 75 14.60 -4.72 6.25
C LEU A 75 15.79 -3.75 6.29
N GLU A 76 16.89 -4.08 5.61
CA GLU A 76 18.05 -3.20 5.45
C GLU A 76 17.69 -1.90 4.73
N ALA A 77 16.81 -1.96 3.73
CA ALA A 77 16.29 -0.79 3.04
C ALA A 77 15.39 0.08 3.91
N GLY A 78 14.85 -0.43 5.02
CA GLY A 78 13.99 0.30 5.94
C GLY A 78 12.49 0.04 5.74
N MET A 79 12.13 -1.09 5.13
CA MET A 79 10.77 -1.60 5.07
C MET A 79 10.38 -2.18 6.42
N ASP A 80 9.29 -1.66 7.02
CA ASP A 80 8.90 -2.04 8.37
C ASP A 80 7.92 -3.21 8.41
N GLN A 81 7.09 -3.34 7.38
CA GLN A 81 6.04 -4.35 7.34
C GLN A 81 5.85 -4.93 5.93
N GLU A 82 5.83 -6.24 5.84
CA GLU A 82 5.47 -6.98 4.64
C GLU A 82 3.95 -7.19 4.55
N LEU A 83 3.37 -7.10 3.35
CA LEU A 83 1.98 -7.35 3.03
C LEU A 83 1.86 -8.22 1.77
N PRO A 84 0.76 -8.99 1.58
CA PRO A 84 -0.38 -9.21 2.51
C PRO A 84 -0.13 -10.35 3.49
N THR A 85 0.86 -11.16 3.24
CA THR A 85 1.22 -12.36 4.00
C THR A 85 2.70 -12.33 4.39
N ILE A 86 3.10 -13.21 5.29
CA ILE A 86 4.50 -13.37 5.72
C ILE A 86 5.17 -14.35 4.76
N ALA A 87 5.77 -13.85 3.69
CA ALA A 87 6.53 -14.66 2.73
C ALA A 87 8.04 -14.50 2.92
N ALA A 88 8.52 -13.26 3.00
CA ALA A 88 9.93 -12.92 3.13
C ALA A 88 10.36 -12.65 4.58
N TYR A 89 9.48 -12.07 5.41
CA TYR A 89 9.71 -11.89 6.85
C TYR A 89 9.40 -13.19 7.62
N ASN A 90 9.97 -14.28 7.17
CA ASN A 90 9.68 -15.65 7.57
C ASN A 90 10.58 -16.16 8.71
N ASP A 91 10.43 -17.44 9.09
CA ASP A 91 11.22 -18.04 10.16
C ASP A 91 12.72 -18.15 9.82
N GLU A 92 13.09 -18.28 8.55
CA GLU A 92 14.49 -18.30 8.12
C GLU A 92 15.14 -16.92 8.34
N LEU A 93 14.47 -15.81 7.98
CA LEU A 93 14.95 -14.46 8.30
C LEU A 93 15.10 -14.26 9.81
N LYS A 94 14.17 -14.78 10.60
CA LYS A 94 14.23 -14.74 12.06
C LYS A 94 15.47 -15.47 12.61
N GLU A 95 15.81 -16.63 12.06
CA GLU A 95 17.04 -17.34 12.45
C GLU A 95 18.30 -16.58 11.99
N ASN A 96 18.27 -15.93 10.81
CA ASN A 96 19.35 -15.07 10.34
C ASN A 96 19.58 -13.86 11.28
N ILE A 97 18.53 -13.30 11.85
CA ILE A 97 18.64 -12.25 12.87
C ILE A 97 19.22 -12.83 14.18
N ARG A 98 18.69 -13.95 14.66
CA ARG A 98 19.17 -14.59 15.91
C ARG A 98 20.62 -15.02 15.86
N SER A 99 21.09 -15.46 14.71
CA SER A 99 22.49 -15.85 14.48
C SER A 99 23.42 -14.67 14.21
N GLY A 100 22.90 -13.45 14.09
CA GLY A 100 23.68 -12.24 13.81
C GLY A 100 24.08 -12.06 12.34
N VAL A 101 23.55 -12.86 11.42
CA VAL A 101 23.71 -12.66 9.97
C VAL A 101 23.03 -11.38 9.53
N VAL A 102 21.86 -11.09 10.12
CA VAL A 102 21.13 -9.83 9.96
C VAL A 102 21.15 -9.10 11.31
N GLN A 103 21.43 -7.81 11.30
CA GLN A 103 21.54 -7.02 12.52
C GLN A 103 20.17 -6.88 13.20
N GLU A 104 20.05 -7.25 14.47
CA GLU A 104 18.84 -7.15 15.26
C GLU A 104 18.34 -5.70 15.37
N SER A 105 19.25 -4.72 15.39
CA SER A 105 18.90 -3.29 15.42
C SER A 105 17.99 -2.86 14.27
N LEU A 106 18.03 -3.51 13.12
CA LEU A 106 17.14 -3.23 11.99
C LEU A 106 15.71 -3.66 12.29
N LEU A 107 15.54 -4.78 12.97
CA LEU A 107 14.23 -5.25 13.46
C LEU A 107 13.72 -4.32 14.56
N ASP A 108 14.57 -3.93 15.51
CA ASP A 108 14.21 -3.01 16.58
C ASP A 108 13.72 -1.67 16.04
N GLU A 109 14.38 -1.12 15.02
CA GLU A 109 13.95 0.09 14.35
C GLU A 109 12.56 -0.04 13.72
N ALA A 110 12.28 -1.14 13.02
CA ALA A 110 10.99 -1.40 12.38
C ALA A 110 9.88 -1.54 13.44
N VAL A 111 10.12 -2.35 14.47
CA VAL A 111 9.20 -2.56 15.59
C VAL A 111 8.92 -1.24 16.32
N LEU A 112 9.96 -0.45 16.58
CA LEU A 112 9.83 0.85 17.25
C LEU A 112 8.91 1.80 16.48
N ARG A 113 9.07 1.88 15.15
CA ARG A 113 8.21 2.73 14.31
C ARG A 113 6.75 2.28 14.35
N ILE A 114 6.50 0.98 14.22
CA ILE A 114 5.13 0.41 14.27
C ILE A 114 4.50 0.63 15.65
N LEU A 115 5.23 0.34 16.73
CA LEU A 115 4.71 0.53 18.08
C LEU A 115 4.48 2.01 18.40
N THR A 116 5.39 2.89 17.98
CA THR A 116 5.22 4.35 18.14
C THR A 116 3.94 4.83 17.46
N MET A 117 3.67 4.38 16.22
CA MET A 117 2.44 4.71 15.53
C MET A 117 1.21 4.20 16.29
N LYS A 118 1.22 2.96 16.77
CA LYS A 118 0.12 2.38 17.56
C LYS A 118 -0.14 3.17 18.86
N PHE A 119 0.92 3.57 19.56
CA PHE A 119 0.78 4.42 20.76
C PHE A 119 0.20 5.78 20.43
N ARG A 120 0.69 6.44 19.37
CA ARG A 120 0.16 7.76 18.96
C ARG A 120 -1.31 7.70 18.54
N LEU A 121 -1.76 6.59 17.99
CA LEU A 121 -3.17 6.35 17.62
C LEU A 121 -4.03 5.90 18.80
N GLY A 122 -3.48 5.67 19.97
CA GLY A 122 -4.19 5.23 21.17
C GLY A 122 -4.73 3.80 21.07
N LEU A 123 -4.12 2.95 20.22
CA LEU A 123 -4.62 1.60 19.95
C LEU A 123 -4.39 0.61 21.09
N PHE A 124 -3.59 0.98 22.10
CA PHE A 124 -3.42 0.17 23.30
C PHE A 124 -4.54 0.41 24.31
N GLU A 125 -5.04 1.65 24.38
CA GLU A 125 -6.15 2.04 25.26
C GLU A 125 -7.50 1.78 24.61
N ASN A 126 -7.60 2.02 23.29
CA ASN A 126 -8.85 1.91 22.54
C ASN A 126 -8.62 1.13 21.21
N PRO A 127 -8.41 -0.20 21.26
CA PRO A 127 -8.08 -1.00 20.06
C PRO A 127 -9.26 -1.22 19.11
N PHE A 128 -10.49 -0.96 19.59
CA PHE A 128 -11.71 -1.18 18.83
C PHE A 128 -12.41 0.14 18.51
N PRO A 129 -13.12 0.23 17.37
CA PRO A 129 -13.98 1.37 17.10
C PRO A 129 -15.09 1.48 18.15
N ALA A 130 -15.63 2.67 18.34
CA ALA A 130 -16.78 2.87 19.22
C ALA A 130 -17.95 1.96 18.77
N GLU A 131 -18.63 1.38 19.75
CA GLU A 131 -19.86 0.62 19.50
C GLU A 131 -20.85 1.53 18.75
N ASN A 132 -21.48 1.01 17.69
CA ASN A 132 -22.47 1.71 16.86
C ASN A 132 -21.92 2.70 15.82
N VAL A 133 -20.65 2.68 15.46
CA VAL A 133 -20.18 3.36 14.24
C VAL A 133 -20.72 2.61 13.03
N GLN A 134 -21.86 3.06 12.51
CA GLN A 134 -22.36 2.61 11.20
C GLN A 134 -21.86 3.58 10.13
N ALA A 135 -21.23 3.04 9.10
CA ALA A 135 -20.93 3.80 7.91
C ALA A 135 -22.24 3.98 7.12
N GLU A 136 -22.94 5.08 7.36
CA GLU A 136 -24.13 5.42 6.58
C GLU A 136 -23.69 6.08 5.29
N ILE A 137 -24.07 5.47 4.16
CA ILE A 137 -23.94 6.11 2.86
C ILE A 137 -25.09 7.13 2.73
N THR A 138 -24.74 8.40 2.78
CA THR A 138 -25.73 9.48 2.67
C THR A 138 -26.19 9.66 1.22
N PRO A 139 -27.37 10.31 1.00
CA PRO A 139 -27.77 10.72 -0.36
C PRO A 139 -26.74 11.63 -1.05
N ALA A 140 -25.99 12.44 -0.28
CA ALA A 140 -24.93 13.29 -0.80
C ALA A 140 -23.75 12.46 -1.31
N ASP A 141 -23.34 11.41 -0.59
CA ASP A 141 -22.25 10.49 -1.00
C ASP A 141 -22.65 9.76 -2.28
N THR A 142 -23.90 9.28 -2.36
CA THR A 142 -24.44 8.63 -3.56
C THR A 142 -24.46 9.58 -4.76
N ALA A 143 -24.86 10.83 -4.57
CA ALA A 143 -24.88 11.84 -5.63
C ALA A 143 -23.45 12.20 -6.10
N LEU A 144 -22.51 12.35 -5.16
CA LEU A 144 -21.11 12.61 -5.46
C LEU A 144 -20.47 11.44 -6.23
N ASN A 145 -20.66 10.21 -5.77
CA ASN A 145 -20.15 9.02 -6.43
C ASN A 145 -20.69 8.89 -7.86
N ARG A 146 -21.98 9.14 -8.05
CA ARG A 146 -22.60 9.17 -9.38
C ARG A 146 -21.98 10.24 -10.27
N LYS A 147 -21.77 11.44 -9.75
CA LYS A 147 -21.13 12.54 -10.49
C LYS A 147 -19.70 12.18 -10.91
N ILE A 148 -18.89 11.65 -10.00
CA ILE A 148 -17.53 11.19 -10.30
C ILE A 148 -17.54 10.13 -11.41
N ALA A 149 -18.42 9.13 -11.30
CA ALA A 149 -18.56 8.09 -12.33
C ALA A 149 -18.97 8.67 -13.69
N GLN A 150 -19.86 9.63 -13.74
CA GLN A 150 -20.28 10.30 -14.98
C GLN A 150 -19.15 11.12 -15.61
N GLU A 151 -18.40 11.87 -14.81
CA GLU A 151 -17.29 12.71 -15.28
C GLU A 151 -16.03 11.91 -15.65
N SER A 152 -15.89 10.69 -15.15
CA SER A 152 -14.75 9.82 -15.50
C SER A 152 -14.93 9.07 -16.84
N MET A 153 -16.14 9.04 -17.40
CA MET A 153 -16.40 8.36 -18.66
C MET A 153 -15.93 9.19 -19.85
N ILE A 154 -15.07 8.61 -20.68
CA ILE A 154 -14.56 9.24 -21.91
C ILE A 154 -15.13 8.50 -23.11
N LEU A 155 -15.88 9.19 -23.96
CA LEU A 155 -16.41 8.66 -25.20
C LEU A 155 -15.36 8.77 -26.32
N LEU A 156 -14.64 7.69 -26.60
CA LEU A 156 -13.58 7.68 -27.61
C LEU A 156 -14.12 7.65 -29.05
N LYS A 157 -15.24 6.99 -29.29
CA LYS A 157 -15.91 6.88 -30.57
C LYS A 157 -17.41 6.64 -30.39
N ASN A 158 -18.22 7.24 -31.25
CA ASN A 158 -19.67 7.01 -31.28
C ASN A 158 -20.18 7.13 -32.72
N ASP A 159 -20.67 6.03 -33.24
CA ASP A 159 -21.25 5.96 -34.59
C ASP A 159 -22.79 6.20 -34.56
N GLY A 160 -23.27 7.02 -33.64
CA GLY A 160 -24.68 7.41 -33.50
C GLY A 160 -25.51 6.49 -32.60
N VAL A 161 -24.90 5.54 -31.88
CA VAL A 161 -25.59 4.65 -30.94
C VAL A 161 -25.94 5.38 -29.64
N LEU A 162 -25.10 6.30 -29.21
CA LEU A 162 -25.32 7.11 -28.02
C LEU A 162 -25.72 8.56 -28.39
N PRO A 163 -26.67 9.15 -27.67
CA PRO A 163 -27.44 8.59 -26.56
C PRO A 163 -28.44 7.53 -27.03
N LEU A 164 -28.65 6.50 -26.20
CA LEU A 164 -29.62 5.45 -26.52
C LEU A 164 -31.01 6.06 -26.72
N ALA A 165 -31.72 5.58 -27.77
CA ALA A 165 -33.08 6.05 -28.03
C ALA A 165 -34.01 5.70 -26.84
N LYS A 166 -34.93 6.59 -26.52
CA LYS A 166 -35.93 6.38 -25.44
C LYS A 166 -36.84 5.16 -25.66
N SER A 167 -36.86 4.63 -26.86
CA SER A 167 -37.63 3.42 -27.22
C SER A 167 -36.94 2.13 -26.82
N VAL A 168 -35.63 2.15 -26.47
CA VAL A 168 -34.88 0.99 -25.98
C VAL A 168 -35.40 0.59 -24.61
N LYS A 169 -36.00 -0.60 -24.52
CA LYS A 169 -36.62 -1.11 -23.28
C LYS A 169 -35.79 -2.16 -22.58
N LYS A 170 -34.77 -2.70 -23.23
CA LYS A 170 -33.90 -3.73 -22.66
C LYS A 170 -32.44 -3.43 -22.99
N VAL A 171 -31.57 -3.45 -22.02
CA VAL A 171 -30.13 -3.31 -22.16
C VAL A 171 -29.49 -4.49 -21.44
N ALA A 172 -28.59 -5.19 -22.12
CA ALA A 172 -27.75 -6.20 -21.46
C ALA A 172 -26.47 -5.56 -20.96
N VAL A 173 -26.20 -5.73 -19.66
CA VAL A 173 -24.91 -5.36 -19.06
C VAL A 173 -24.10 -6.62 -18.88
N ILE A 174 -22.97 -6.72 -19.57
CA ILE A 174 -22.13 -7.92 -19.61
C ILE A 174 -20.74 -7.56 -19.06
N GLY A 175 -20.30 -8.27 -18.02
CA GLY A 175 -18.99 -8.09 -17.41
C GLY A 175 -18.79 -8.97 -16.19
N TRP A 176 -17.57 -9.02 -15.66
CA TRP A 176 -17.22 -9.79 -14.47
C TRP A 176 -17.74 -9.10 -13.20
N PRO A 177 -18.08 -9.86 -12.16
CA PRO A 177 -19.43 -10.00 -11.64
C PRO A 177 -19.98 -8.65 -11.18
N PHE A 178 -20.93 -8.13 -11.90
CA PHE A 178 -21.78 -7.06 -11.38
C PHE A 178 -22.82 -7.69 -10.43
N SER A 179 -22.45 -7.90 -9.18
CA SER A 179 -23.43 -8.04 -8.11
C SER A 179 -23.89 -6.65 -7.69
N CYS A 180 -24.44 -5.89 -8.61
CA CYS A 180 -25.20 -4.68 -8.26
C CYS A 180 -26.54 -5.13 -7.68
N ARG A 181 -26.64 -5.12 -6.36
CA ARG A 181 -27.95 -4.99 -5.70
C ARG A 181 -28.32 -3.50 -5.83
N PHE A 182 -29.25 -3.21 -6.72
CA PHE A 182 -30.00 -1.94 -6.73
C PHE A 182 -31.08 -1.99 -5.68
#